data_9a44e5826583a202e0e03c980bb7b564
#
_entry.id   9a44e5826583a202e0e03c980bb7b564
#
_cell.length_a   1.000
_cell.length_b   1.000
_cell.length_c   1.000
_cell.angle_alpha   90.00
_cell.angle_beta   90.00
_cell.angle_gamma   90.00
#
_symmetry.space_group_name_H-M   'P 1'
#
loop_
_entity.id
_entity.type
_entity.pdbx_description
1 polymer ?
#
loop_
_entity_poly.entity_id
_entity_poly.type
_entity_poly.pdbx_seq_one_letter_code
_entity_poly.pdbx_strand_id
1 'polypeptide(L)'
;MRRESLWLKFVRYWYGIDSKLDERQLAEVERIGNNAYVISGIVELILFVITLIMALTIKSELALWFLPLAIAVMMLMMSSYTYLTMRKLKIFSVEITADERPKAIRRIWIKATVAGIIGAVFGTLGSALGASCVQNDLVNVLDFWPQGLWLGVCCGAGSAMGRVQRLKVVKEDE
;
A
#
# COMPACT_ATOMS: atom_id res chain seq x y z
N MET A 1 16.21 6.62 -26.37
CA MET A 1 15.28 6.46 -25.23
C MET A 1 15.35 5.03 -24.72
N ARG A 2 15.93 4.76 -23.55
CA ARG A 2 15.89 3.43 -22.93
C ARG A 2 14.43 3.10 -22.59
N ARG A 3 13.94 1.95 -23.04
CA ARG A 3 12.61 1.44 -22.66
C ARG A 3 12.61 1.21 -21.14
N GLU A 4 11.69 1.86 -20.42
CA GLU A 4 11.51 1.58 -19.00
C GLU A 4 11.26 0.09 -18.79
N SER A 5 11.99 -0.53 -17.86
CA SER A 5 11.78 -1.94 -17.50
C SER A 5 10.39 -2.13 -16.89
N LEU A 6 9.79 -3.32 -17.09
CA LEU A 6 8.50 -3.68 -16.49
C LEU A 6 8.55 -3.58 -14.96
N TRP A 7 9.70 -3.90 -14.36
CA TRP A 7 9.94 -3.75 -12.93
C TRP A 7 9.81 -2.30 -12.46
N LEU A 8 10.40 -1.36 -13.18
CA LEU A 8 10.33 0.07 -12.85
C LEU A 8 8.89 0.60 -12.92
N LYS A 9 8.10 0.12 -13.90
CA LYS A 9 6.67 0.44 -14.00
C LYS A 9 5.89 -0.10 -12.81
N PHE A 10 6.20 -1.32 -12.37
CA PHE A 10 5.59 -1.93 -11.19
C PHE A 10 5.94 -1.16 -9.91
N VAL A 11 7.21 -0.83 -9.70
CA VAL A 11 7.67 -0.03 -8.54
C VAL A 11 6.98 1.33 -8.52
N ARG A 12 6.90 2.03 -9.64
CA ARG A 12 6.18 3.31 -9.74
C ARG A 12 4.70 3.17 -9.40
N TYR A 13 4.05 2.13 -9.92
CA TYR A 13 2.65 1.85 -9.61
C TYR A 13 2.46 1.58 -8.11
N TRP A 14 3.33 0.76 -7.52
CA TRP A 14 3.29 0.38 -6.10
C TRP A 14 3.44 1.59 -5.18
N TYR A 15 4.40 2.45 -5.47
CA TYR A 15 4.61 3.69 -4.70
C TYR A 15 3.65 4.83 -5.10
N GLY A 16 2.83 4.66 -6.11
CA GLY A 16 1.89 5.68 -6.59
C GLY A 16 2.59 6.90 -7.20
N ILE A 17 3.70 6.68 -7.90
CA ILE A 17 4.48 7.71 -8.58
C ILE A 17 3.99 7.81 -10.02
N ASP A 18 3.29 8.90 -10.35
CA ASP A 18 2.69 9.07 -11.68
C ASP A 18 3.64 9.73 -12.70
N SER A 19 4.69 10.43 -12.24
CA SER A 19 5.72 11.05 -13.10
C SER A 19 6.82 10.07 -13.50
N LYS A 20 7.52 10.37 -14.60
CA LYS A 20 8.78 9.68 -14.91
C LYS A 20 9.81 10.14 -13.88
N LEU A 21 10.48 9.18 -13.27
CA LEU A 21 11.55 9.44 -12.32
C LEU A 21 12.81 9.82 -13.08
N ASP A 22 13.46 10.90 -12.64
CA ASP A 22 14.84 11.21 -13.00
C ASP A 22 15.80 10.20 -12.34
N GLU A 23 17.01 10.03 -12.89
CA GLU A 23 17.99 9.08 -12.36
C GLU A 23 18.31 9.34 -10.89
N ARG A 24 18.37 10.60 -10.47
CA ARG A 24 18.55 10.99 -9.07
C ARG A 24 17.37 10.57 -8.20
N GLN A 25 16.16 10.81 -8.68
CA GLN A 25 14.94 10.43 -7.96
C GLN A 25 14.81 8.91 -7.86
N LEU A 26 15.21 8.19 -8.90
CA LEU A 26 15.24 6.73 -8.89
C LEU A 26 16.20 6.19 -7.82
N ALA A 27 17.42 6.70 -7.77
CA ALA A 27 18.41 6.31 -6.77
C ALA A 27 17.91 6.58 -5.34
N GLU A 28 17.21 7.71 -5.12
CA GLU A 28 16.61 8.01 -3.80
C GLU A 28 15.45 7.06 -3.45
N VAL A 29 14.59 6.69 -4.41
CA VAL A 29 13.51 5.72 -4.20
C VAL A 29 14.10 4.35 -3.86
N GLU A 30 15.13 3.91 -4.56
CA GLU A 30 15.83 2.65 -4.29
C GLU A 30 16.48 2.66 -2.90
N ARG A 31 17.12 3.76 -2.51
CA ARG A 31 17.72 3.92 -1.17
C ARG A 31 16.67 3.84 -0.08
N ILE A 32 15.54 4.54 -0.23
CA ILE A 32 14.44 4.51 0.73
C ILE A 32 13.85 3.11 0.85
N GLY A 33 13.61 2.46 -0.30
CA GLY A 33 13.10 1.09 -0.35
C GLY A 33 14.03 0.09 0.32
N ASN A 34 15.34 0.19 0.05
CA ASN A 34 16.34 -0.67 0.67
C ASN A 34 16.44 -0.47 2.18
N ASN A 35 16.43 0.78 2.65
CA ASN A 35 16.43 1.07 4.08
C ASN A 35 15.16 0.54 4.77
N ALA A 36 13.99 0.73 4.16
CA ALA A 36 12.74 0.19 4.67
C ALA A 36 12.78 -1.34 4.75
N TYR A 37 13.32 -2.01 3.72
CA TYR A 37 13.47 -3.46 3.69
C TYR A 37 14.38 -3.99 4.80
N VAL A 38 15.55 -3.37 5.01
CA VAL A 38 16.49 -3.78 6.06
C VAL A 38 15.85 -3.59 7.45
N ILE A 39 15.21 -2.44 7.69
CA ILE A 39 14.55 -2.17 8.97
C ILE A 39 13.41 -3.17 9.21
N SER A 40 12.56 -3.42 8.20
CA SER A 40 11.46 -4.37 8.33
C SER A 40 11.97 -5.78 8.63
N GLY A 41 13.02 -6.24 7.95
CA GLY A 41 13.61 -7.55 8.19
C GLY A 41 14.14 -7.74 9.63
N ILE A 42 14.78 -6.72 10.20
CA ILE A 42 15.24 -6.75 11.60
C ILE A 42 14.03 -6.82 12.55
N VAL A 43 13.02 -5.98 12.34
CA VAL A 43 11.81 -5.96 13.17
C VAL A 43 11.03 -7.26 13.07
N GLU A 44 10.89 -7.83 11.86
CA GLU A 44 10.25 -9.13 11.65
C GLU A 44 10.95 -10.25 12.41
N LEU A 45 12.28 -10.28 12.38
CA LEU A 45 13.06 -11.28 13.13
C LEU A 45 12.80 -11.15 14.64
N ILE A 46 12.78 -9.93 15.17
CA ILE A 46 12.47 -9.69 16.59
C ILE A 46 11.04 -10.14 16.93
N LEU A 47 10.06 -9.78 16.11
CA LEU A 47 8.67 -10.18 16.29
C LEU A 47 8.50 -11.69 16.22
N PHE A 48 9.21 -12.35 15.31
CA PHE A 48 9.23 -13.82 15.22
C PHE A 48 9.73 -14.47 16.51
N VAL A 49 10.86 -14.00 17.05
CA VAL A 49 11.43 -14.51 18.30
C VAL A 49 10.47 -14.28 19.49
N ILE A 50 9.88 -13.09 19.59
CA ILE A 50 8.89 -12.79 20.64
C ILE A 50 7.69 -13.72 20.53
N THR A 51 7.15 -13.92 19.33
CA THR A 51 6.02 -14.82 19.09
C THR A 51 6.35 -16.26 19.47
N LEU A 52 7.55 -16.72 19.13
CA LEU A 52 8.01 -18.06 19.48
C LEU A 52 8.07 -18.25 21.01
N ILE A 53 8.64 -17.27 21.72
CA ILE A 53 8.69 -17.29 23.19
C ILE A 53 7.28 -17.31 23.78
N MET A 54 6.37 -16.46 23.26
CA MET A 54 4.97 -16.44 23.72
C MET A 54 4.27 -17.79 23.48
N ALA A 55 4.47 -18.41 22.32
CA ALA A 55 3.87 -19.70 21.98
C ALA A 55 4.35 -20.82 22.92
N LEU A 56 5.62 -20.77 23.35
CA LEU A 56 6.23 -21.79 24.23
C LEU A 56 5.93 -21.57 25.73
N THR A 57 5.69 -20.30 26.14
CA THR A 57 5.66 -19.95 27.57
C THR A 57 4.28 -19.56 28.09
N ILE A 58 3.41 -18.96 27.27
CA ILE A 58 2.16 -18.40 27.77
C ILE A 58 0.96 -19.24 27.29
N LYS A 59 0.50 -18.94 26.09
CA LYS A 59 -0.61 -19.64 25.41
C LYS A 59 -0.47 -19.48 23.91
N SER A 60 -0.64 -20.57 23.19
CA SER A 60 -0.59 -20.57 21.72
C SER A 60 -1.64 -19.65 21.08
N GLU A 61 -2.82 -19.52 21.68
CA GLU A 61 -3.88 -18.64 21.19
C GLU A 61 -3.48 -17.17 21.20
N LEU A 62 -2.80 -16.68 22.25
CA LEU A 62 -2.31 -15.31 22.33
C LEU A 62 -1.22 -15.04 21.28
N ALA A 63 -0.34 -16.00 21.04
CA ALA A 63 0.69 -15.89 20.00
C ALA A 63 0.08 -15.81 18.60
N LEU A 64 -1.00 -16.55 18.32
CA LEU A 64 -1.73 -16.52 17.05
C LEU A 64 -2.34 -15.14 16.73
N TRP A 65 -2.83 -14.43 17.73
CA TRP A 65 -3.37 -13.07 17.52
C TRP A 65 -2.31 -11.98 17.54
N PHE A 66 -1.25 -12.17 18.34
CA PHE A 66 -0.17 -11.20 18.46
C PHE A 66 0.57 -11.00 17.13
N LEU A 67 0.95 -12.08 16.46
CA LEU A 67 1.76 -12.02 15.25
C LEU A 67 1.10 -11.22 14.09
N PRO A 68 -0.14 -11.52 13.68
CA PRO A 68 -0.77 -10.77 12.60
C PRO A 68 -1.00 -9.30 12.96
N LEU A 69 -1.32 -8.99 14.23
CA LEU A 69 -1.47 -7.61 14.68
C LEU A 69 -0.13 -6.86 14.63
N ALA A 70 0.94 -7.47 15.10
CA ALA A 70 2.27 -6.88 15.09
C ALA A 70 2.78 -6.64 13.67
N ILE A 71 2.55 -7.59 12.75
CA ILE A 71 2.87 -7.43 11.32
C ILE A 71 2.06 -6.28 10.71
N ALA A 72 0.76 -6.18 11.00
CA ALA A 72 -0.07 -5.10 10.48
C ALA A 72 0.41 -3.72 10.95
N VAL A 73 0.75 -3.58 12.23
CA VAL A 73 1.32 -2.34 12.79
C VAL A 73 2.66 -2.01 12.11
N MET A 74 3.54 -2.99 11.95
CA MET A 74 4.82 -2.81 11.27
C MET A 74 4.62 -2.36 9.82
N MET A 75 3.71 -2.99 9.06
CA MET A 75 3.39 -2.58 7.69
C MET A 75 2.90 -1.13 7.61
N LEU A 76 2.05 -0.70 8.55
CA LEU A 76 1.60 0.69 8.65
C LEU A 76 2.75 1.64 8.95
N MET A 77 3.66 1.29 9.85
CA MET A 77 4.84 2.11 10.17
C MET A 77 5.78 2.23 8.97
N MET A 78 6.09 1.14 8.27
CA MET A 78 6.96 1.15 7.09
C MET A 78 6.33 1.91 5.92
N SER A 79 5.03 1.74 5.69
CA SER A 79 4.29 2.50 4.68
C SER A 79 4.29 3.99 4.99
N SER A 80 4.12 4.36 6.25
CA SER A 80 4.17 5.76 6.70
C SER A 80 5.58 6.34 6.55
N TYR A 81 6.62 5.60 6.93
CA TYR A 81 8.01 6.00 6.75
C TYR A 81 8.35 6.27 5.28
N THR A 82 8.06 5.31 4.39
CA THR A 82 8.32 5.46 2.96
C THR A 82 7.53 6.63 2.37
N TYR A 83 6.26 6.75 2.72
CA TYR A 83 5.41 7.86 2.26
C TYR A 83 5.94 9.23 2.70
N LEU A 84 6.23 9.40 3.99
CA LEU A 84 6.72 10.68 4.54
C LEU A 84 8.07 11.06 3.97
N THR A 85 8.97 10.09 3.79
CA THR A 85 10.30 10.33 3.23
C THR A 85 10.21 10.74 1.75
N MET A 86 9.43 10.02 0.94
CA MET A 86 9.21 10.37 -0.46
C MET A 86 8.48 11.72 -0.62
N ARG A 87 7.57 12.06 0.29
CA ARG A 87 6.91 13.36 0.33
C ARG A 87 7.89 14.50 0.57
N LYS A 88 8.84 14.35 1.52
CA LYS A 88 9.89 15.34 1.80
C LYS A 88 10.76 15.59 0.56
N LEU A 89 11.05 14.58 -0.22
CA LEU A 89 11.86 14.66 -1.44
C LEU A 89 11.05 15.18 -2.66
N LYS A 90 9.78 15.55 -2.48
CA LYS A 90 8.88 16.03 -3.54
C LYS A 90 8.73 15.06 -4.73
N ILE A 91 9.03 13.77 -4.54
CA ILE A 91 8.92 12.74 -5.58
C ILE A 91 7.47 12.56 -6.05
N PHE A 92 6.50 12.86 -5.19
CA PHE A 92 5.08 12.71 -5.49
C PHE A 92 4.42 13.93 -6.15
N SER A 93 5.11 15.08 -6.25
CA SER A 93 4.50 16.26 -6.85
C SER A 93 4.43 16.08 -8.37
N VAL A 94 3.21 16.14 -8.91
CA VAL A 94 2.96 16.17 -10.35
C VAL A 94 2.53 17.59 -10.70
N GLU A 95 3.36 18.28 -11.44
CA GLU A 95 3.03 19.59 -11.98
C GLU A 95 2.19 19.41 -13.24
N ILE A 96 1.02 20.02 -13.26
CA ILE A 96 0.07 19.96 -14.38
C ILE A 96 -0.42 21.36 -14.72
N THR A 97 -0.74 21.57 -15.99
CA THR A 97 -1.42 22.79 -16.44
C THR A 97 -2.90 22.76 -16.01
N ALA A 98 -3.52 23.95 -15.96
CA ALA A 98 -4.92 24.06 -15.57
C ALA A 98 -5.84 23.24 -16.48
N ASP A 99 -5.53 23.18 -17.77
CA ASP A 99 -6.31 22.46 -18.80
C ASP A 99 -6.20 20.93 -18.68
N GLU A 100 -5.09 20.42 -18.13
CA GLU A 100 -4.87 18.98 -17.94
C GLU A 100 -5.50 18.44 -16.65
N ARG A 101 -5.83 19.33 -15.70
CA ARG A 101 -6.37 18.96 -14.40
C ARG A 101 -7.59 18.02 -14.47
N PRO A 102 -8.64 18.28 -15.27
CA PRO A 102 -9.81 17.40 -15.32
C PRO A 102 -9.47 15.99 -15.86
N LYS A 103 -8.57 15.92 -16.86
CA LYS A 103 -8.10 14.64 -17.40
C LYS A 103 -7.27 13.86 -16.39
N ALA A 104 -6.43 14.54 -15.63
CA ALA A 104 -5.62 13.93 -14.57
C ALA A 104 -6.53 13.37 -13.45
N ILE A 105 -7.50 14.14 -12.98
CA ILE A 105 -8.48 13.70 -11.97
C ILE A 105 -9.25 12.48 -12.46
N ARG A 106 -9.75 12.47 -13.69
CA ARG A 106 -10.45 11.30 -14.25
C ARG A 106 -9.58 10.05 -14.26
N ARG A 107 -8.29 10.17 -14.64
CA ARG A 107 -7.34 9.04 -14.60
C ARG A 107 -7.11 8.53 -13.18
N ILE A 108 -7.04 9.43 -12.19
CA ILE A 108 -6.90 9.07 -10.78
C ILE A 108 -8.11 8.27 -10.32
N TRP A 109 -9.32 8.71 -10.63
CA TRP A 109 -10.54 7.98 -10.27
C TRP A 109 -10.62 6.60 -10.90
N ILE A 110 -10.26 6.45 -12.17
CA ILE A 110 -10.22 5.12 -12.83
C ILE A 110 -9.24 4.19 -12.10
N LYS A 111 -8.01 4.66 -11.80
CA LYS A 111 -7.03 3.86 -11.05
C LYS A 111 -7.51 3.51 -9.63
N ALA A 112 -8.19 4.45 -8.97
CA ALA A 112 -8.75 4.25 -7.63
C ALA A 112 -9.89 3.23 -7.63
N THR A 113 -10.76 3.25 -8.65
CA THR A 113 -11.81 2.25 -8.81
C THR A 113 -11.23 0.86 -9.00
N VAL A 114 -10.20 0.71 -9.84
CA VAL A 114 -9.50 -0.57 -10.02
C VAL A 114 -8.89 -1.06 -8.71
N ALA A 115 -8.21 -0.18 -7.98
CA ALA A 115 -7.64 -0.51 -6.67
C ALA A 115 -8.73 -0.90 -5.66
N GLY A 116 -9.88 -0.23 -5.70
CA GLY A 116 -11.04 -0.54 -4.87
C GLY A 116 -11.63 -1.93 -5.19
N ILE A 117 -11.78 -2.27 -6.46
CA ILE A 117 -12.26 -3.60 -6.89
C ILE A 117 -11.29 -4.70 -6.42
N ILE A 118 -10.00 -4.50 -6.63
CA ILE A 118 -8.97 -5.44 -6.16
C ILE A 118 -9.05 -5.60 -4.64
N GLY A 119 -9.12 -4.49 -3.90
CA GLY A 119 -9.26 -4.50 -2.45
C GLY A 119 -10.53 -5.21 -1.97
N ALA A 120 -11.65 -5.05 -2.68
CA ALA A 120 -12.90 -5.74 -2.37
C ALA A 120 -12.77 -7.25 -2.55
N VAL A 121 -12.21 -7.70 -3.68
CA VAL A 121 -12.01 -9.13 -3.95
C VAL A 121 -11.08 -9.77 -2.93
N PHE A 122 -9.90 -9.18 -2.69
CA PHE A 122 -8.96 -9.72 -1.70
C PHE A 122 -9.50 -9.63 -0.28
N GLY A 123 -10.25 -8.59 0.05
CA GLY A 123 -10.91 -8.46 1.34
C GLY A 123 -11.95 -9.53 1.60
N THR A 124 -12.79 -9.83 0.61
CA THR A 124 -13.78 -10.91 0.69
C THR A 124 -13.12 -12.26 0.85
N LEU A 125 -12.13 -12.57 0.00
CA LEU A 125 -11.40 -13.84 0.05
C LEU A 125 -10.63 -14.00 1.36
N GLY A 126 -9.93 -12.95 1.81
CA GLY A 126 -9.17 -12.98 3.06
C GLY A 126 -10.06 -13.17 4.29
N SER A 127 -11.21 -12.50 4.34
CA SER A 127 -12.19 -12.68 5.42
C SER A 127 -12.78 -14.08 5.44
N ALA A 128 -13.13 -14.63 4.29
CA ALA A 128 -13.66 -16.00 4.17
C ALA A 128 -12.63 -17.06 4.57
N LEU A 129 -11.38 -16.91 4.12
CA LEU A 129 -10.29 -17.81 4.50
C LEU A 129 -10.02 -17.75 6.01
N GLY A 130 -9.98 -16.54 6.59
CA GLY A 130 -9.81 -16.37 8.03
C GLY A 130 -10.93 -17.03 8.83
N ALA A 131 -12.18 -16.85 8.41
CA ALA A 131 -13.32 -17.50 9.06
C ALA A 131 -13.29 -19.03 8.93
N SER A 132 -12.92 -19.55 7.75
CA SER A 132 -12.76 -20.99 7.54
C SER A 132 -11.70 -21.62 8.47
N CYS A 133 -10.58 -20.92 8.64
CA CYS A 133 -9.52 -21.37 9.56
C CYS A 133 -9.98 -21.38 11.03
N VAL A 134 -10.81 -20.42 11.45
CA VAL A 134 -11.31 -20.33 12.82
C VAL A 134 -12.40 -21.36 13.11
N GLN A 135 -13.30 -21.57 12.14
CA GLN A 135 -14.44 -22.48 12.31
C GLN A 135 -14.10 -23.94 12.00
N ASN A 136 -12.92 -24.22 11.46
CA ASN A 136 -12.51 -25.53 10.95
C ASN A 136 -13.49 -26.12 9.91
N ASP A 137 -14.21 -25.25 9.20
CA ASP A 137 -15.20 -25.63 8.19
C ASP A 137 -15.12 -24.67 7.00
N LEU A 138 -15.56 -25.13 5.84
CA LEU A 138 -15.62 -24.30 4.64
C LEU A 138 -16.81 -23.35 4.72
N VAL A 139 -16.51 -22.05 4.84
CA VAL A 139 -17.56 -21.02 4.83
C VAL A 139 -17.86 -20.55 3.40
N ASN A 140 -19.09 -20.10 3.18
CA ASN A 140 -19.45 -19.51 1.90
C ASN A 140 -18.76 -18.14 1.74
N VAL A 141 -17.91 -18.02 0.72
CA VAL A 141 -17.16 -16.78 0.43
C VAL A 141 -18.08 -15.59 0.23
N LEU A 142 -19.29 -15.80 -0.32
CA LEU A 142 -20.24 -14.74 -0.58
C LEU A 142 -20.79 -14.09 0.71
N ASP A 143 -20.74 -14.76 1.85
CA ASP A 143 -21.23 -14.17 3.11
C ASP A 143 -20.33 -13.03 3.61
N PHE A 144 -19.10 -12.93 3.08
CA PHE A 144 -18.09 -11.94 3.45
C PHE A 144 -17.98 -10.76 2.46
N TRP A 145 -18.87 -10.69 1.46
CA TRP A 145 -18.85 -9.60 0.49
C TRP A 145 -18.98 -8.20 1.13
N PRO A 146 -19.74 -7.97 2.24
CA PRO A 146 -19.82 -6.62 2.82
C PRO A 146 -18.47 -6.14 3.38
N GLN A 147 -17.70 -7.04 4.03
CA GLN A 147 -16.36 -6.72 4.54
C GLN A 147 -15.41 -6.40 3.40
N GLY A 148 -15.46 -7.19 2.31
CA GLY A 148 -14.69 -6.93 1.12
C GLY A 148 -15.03 -5.60 0.46
N LEU A 149 -16.33 -5.28 0.31
CA LEU A 149 -16.77 -3.98 -0.22
C LEU A 149 -16.27 -2.81 0.63
N TRP A 150 -16.39 -2.91 1.95
CA TRP A 150 -15.91 -1.87 2.85
C TRP A 150 -14.39 -1.63 2.69
N LEU A 151 -13.62 -2.70 2.65
CA LEU A 151 -12.18 -2.62 2.40
C LEU A 151 -11.88 -2.00 1.03
N GLY A 152 -12.61 -2.40 0.00
CA GLY A 152 -12.48 -1.85 -1.36
C GLY A 152 -12.77 -0.35 -1.42
N VAL A 153 -13.83 0.11 -0.76
CA VAL A 153 -14.17 1.54 -0.68
C VAL A 153 -13.06 2.31 0.04
N CYS A 154 -12.57 1.81 1.17
CA CYS A 154 -11.47 2.44 1.90
C CYS A 154 -10.19 2.53 1.06
N CYS A 155 -9.79 1.44 0.40
CA CYS A 155 -8.62 1.40 -0.48
C CYS A 155 -8.77 2.34 -1.69
N GLY A 156 -9.92 2.30 -2.35
CA GLY A 156 -10.21 3.16 -3.50
C GLY A 156 -10.23 4.64 -3.14
N ALA A 157 -11.05 5.01 -2.17
CA ALA A 157 -11.19 6.40 -1.73
C ALA A 157 -9.86 6.95 -1.18
N GLY A 158 -9.16 6.19 -0.33
CA GLY A 158 -7.86 6.59 0.21
C GLY A 158 -6.82 6.83 -0.87
N SER A 159 -6.74 5.94 -1.87
CA SER A 159 -5.81 6.10 -3.00
C SER A 159 -6.16 7.30 -3.89
N ALA A 160 -7.45 7.58 -4.13
CA ALA A 160 -7.89 8.75 -4.89
C ALA A 160 -7.53 10.04 -4.18
N MET A 161 -7.90 10.14 -2.90
CA MET A 161 -7.69 11.35 -2.09
C MET A 161 -6.20 11.70 -1.97
N GLY A 162 -5.34 10.69 -1.71
CA GLY A 162 -3.90 10.88 -1.64
C GLY A 162 -3.28 11.34 -2.95
N ARG A 163 -3.78 10.89 -4.10
CA ARG A 163 -3.28 11.29 -5.43
C ARG A 163 -3.76 12.67 -5.85
N VAL A 164 -5.03 13.01 -5.59
CA VAL A 164 -5.59 14.34 -5.91
C VAL A 164 -4.85 15.44 -5.16
N GLN A 165 -4.50 15.22 -3.89
CA GLN A 165 -3.75 16.18 -3.08
C GLN A 165 -2.32 16.45 -3.59
N ARG A 166 -1.78 15.57 -4.43
CA ARG A 166 -0.42 15.69 -5.00
C ARG A 166 -0.37 16.49 -6.30
N LEU A 167 -1.54 16.80 -6.90
CA LEU A 167 -1.62 17.58 -8.12
C LEU A 167 -1.36 19.07 -7.79
N LYS A 168 -0.30 19.61 -8.35
CA LYS A 168 0.01 21.04 -8.30
C LYS A 168 -0.28 21.68 -9.66
N VAL A 169 -1.15 22.66 -9.68
CA VAL A 169 -1.40 23.45 -10.87
C VAL A 169 -0.34 24.54 -10.95
N VAL A 170 0.46 24.49 -11.99
CA VAL A 170 1.39 25.58 -12.33
C VAL A 170 0.61 26.60 -13.14
N LYS A 171 0.62 27.86 -12.68
CA LYS A 171 0.15 28.97 -13.52
C LYS A 171 1.20 29.19 -14.59
N GLU A 172 0.82 29.17 -15.84
CA GLU A 172 1.63 29.74 -16.92
C GLU A 172 1.69 31.23 -16.63
N ASP A 173 2.85 31.72 -16.19
CA ASP A 173 3.10 33.16 -16.14
C ASP A 173 3.15 33.62 -17.61
N GLU A 174 2.18 34.44 -18.01
CA GLU A 174 2.14 35.18 -19.28
C GLU A 174 3.28 36.18 -19.38
#